data_48f317e7d5904e80289188a9f7ebe03a
#
_entry.id   48f317e7d5904e80289188a9f7ebe03a
#
_cell.length_a   1.000
_cell.length_b   1.000
_cell.length_c   1.000
_cell.angle_alpha   90.00
_cell.angle_beta   90.00
_cell.angle_gamma   90.00
#
_symmetry.space_group_name_H-M   'P 1'
#
loop_
_entity.id
_entity.type
_entity.pdbx_description
1 polymer ?
#
loop_
_entity_poly.entity_id
_entity_poly.type
_entity_poly.pdbx_seq_one_letter_code
_entity_poly.pdbx_strand_id
1 'polypeptide(L)'
;MLFRSDVDAGVDDDDDLDIDMDDDSKGDGRLQSTSKRVRMIFSVMASPNRIDILRILNSKGPLTYSELKSLAGFKSKKESGKFAYHLRKLLRQSLVALNKSERRYTITNLGKLVLSLARQIEERSIIERWGLYNAS
;
A
#
# COMPACT_ATOMS: atom_id res chain seq x y z
N MET A 1 -24.46 5.46 13.37
CA MET A 1 -24.26 5.25 13.29
C MET A 1 -23.78 4.27 12.95
N LEU A 2 -23.69 3.95 12.93
CA LEU A 2 -23.39 3.01 12.59
C LEU A 2 -22.29 2.93 11.92
N PHE A 3 -21.80 3.51 11.58
CA PHE A 3 -20.82 3.43 10.90
C PHE A 3 -19.76 3.19 11.57
N ARG A 4 -19.79 3.35 12.60
CA ARG A 4 -18.82 3.14 13.25
C ARG A 4 -18.50 1.77 13.13
N SER A 5 -19.30 0.98 13.10
CA SER A 5 -19.01 -0.34 13.03
C SER A 5 -18.28 -0.60 11.82
N ASP A 6 -18.58 -0.03 10.80
CA ASP A 6 -17.88 -0.29 9.67
C ASP A 6 -16.58 0.08 9.81
N VAL A 7 -16.37 1.04 10.38
CA VAL A 7 -15.15 1.46 10.43
C VAL A 7 -14.35 0.50 11.06
N ASP A 8 -14.78 0.07 12.04
CA ASP A 8 -13.95 -0.74 12.68
C ASP A 8 -13.66 -1.84 11.99
N ALA A 9 -14.44 -2.21 11.46
CA ALA A 9 -14.21 -3.31 10.83
C ALA A 9 -12.95 -3.22 10.23
N GLY A 10 -12.82 -2.49 9.57
CA GLY A 10 -11.77 -2.53 8.91
C GLY A 10 -10.59 -2.29 9.43
N VAL A 11 -10.71 -1.53 9.94
CA VAL A 11 -9.73 -1.12 10.32
C VAL A 11 -8.81 -1.78 10.76
N ASP A 12 -9.03 -2.36 11.03
CA ASP A 12 -8.17 -2.93 11.30
C ASP A 12 -7.13 -2.55 11.61
N ASP A 13 -7.19 -2.03 11.85
CA ASP A 13 -6.50 -1.89 12.50
C ASP A 13 -5.27 -2.43 12.57
N ASP A 14 -5.11 -3.36 12.11
CA ASP A 14 -3.92 -3.89 12.01
C ASP A 14 -2.99 -2.90 11.63
N ASP A 15 -3.32 -2.06 10.90
CA ASP A 15 -2.41 -1.13 10.48
C ASP A 15 -1.93 -0.33 11.57
N ASP A 16 -2.63 -0.28 12.56
CA ASP A 16 -2.18 0.50 13.59
C ASP A 16 -0.90 0.02 14.11
N LEU A 17 -0.61 -1.14 13.86
CA LEU A 17 0.64 -1.60 14.31
C LEU A 17 1.71 -0.68 13.87
N ASP A 18 1.46 0.00 12.85
CA ASP A 18 2.46 0.89 12.36
C ASP A 18 2.90 1.80 13.44
N ILE A 19 2.07 2.06 14.31
CA ILE A 19 2.42 2.94 15.29
C ILE A 19 3.59 2.51 16.06
N ASP A 20 3.74 1.28 16.19
CA ASP A 20 4.85 0.83 16.93
C ASP A 20 6.13 1.34 16.42
N MET A 21 6.18 1.68 15.20
CA MET A 21 7.41 2.12 14.68
C MET A 21 7.88 3.38 15.29
N ASP A 22 7.03 4.05 15.94
CA ASP A 22 7.46 5.28 16.52
C ASP A 22 8.48 5.08 17.61
N ASP A 23 8.53 3.95 18.14
CA ASP A 23 9.45 3.76 19.21
C ASP A 23 10.85 3.83 18.80
N ASP A 24 11.08 3.73 17.55
CA ASP A 24 12.42 3.75 17.12
C ASP A 24 13.00 5.08 17.12
N SER A 25 12.35 6.01 17.58
CA SER A 25 12.90 7.29 17.49
C SER A 25 14.04 7.52 18.43
N LYS A 26 14.51 6.57 19.10
CA LYS A 26 15.61 6.83 19.92
C LYS A 26 16.85 6.57 19.25
N GLY A 27 17.80 6.98 19.07
CA GLY A 27 18.99 6.62 18.45
C GLY A 27 19.42 7.69 17.49
N ASP A 28 20.27 7.34 16.60
CA ASP A 28 20.77 8.26 15.63
C ASP A 28 19.63 8.70 14.77
N GLY A 29 19.28 9.92 14.80
CA GLY A 29 18.13 10.41 14.09
C GLY A 29 18.16 10.13 12.61
N ARG A 30 19.33 10.23 12.01
CA ARG A 30 19.38 10.04 10.60
C ARG A 30 19.15 8.60 10.22
N LEU A 31 19.80 7.69 10.86
CA LEU A 31 19.61 6.30 10.56
C LEU A 31 18.21 5.86 10.90
N GLN A 32 17.69 6.36 12.00
CA GLN A 32 16.38 5.96 12.36
C GLN A 32 15.33 6.50 11.45
N SER A 33 15.51 7.65 10.92
CA SER A 33 14.60 8.23 9.98
C SER A 33 14.52 7.35 8.73
N THR A 34 15.66 6.93 8.23
CA THR A 34 15.71 6.08 7.06
C THR A 34 15.06 4.74 7.36
N SER A 35 15.40 4.19 8.49
CA SER A 35 14.85 2.90 8.87
C SER A 35 13.34 2.97 9.05
N LYS A 36 12.85 4.03 9.65
CA LYS A 36 11.44 4.19 9.87
C LYS A 36 10.71 4.28 8.53
N ARG A 37 11.25 5.05 7.60
CA ARG A 37 10.60 5.20 6.32
C ARG A 37 10.50 3.88 5.58
N VAL A 38 11.57 3.11 5.60
CA VAL A 38 11.57 1.82 4.93
C VAL A 38 10.55 0.91 5.57
N ARG A 39 10.48 0.89 6.90
CA ARG A 39 9.52 0.03 7.56
C ARG A 39 8.09 0.46 7.26
N MET A 40 7.85 1.74 7.17
CA MET A 40 6.52 2.21 6.86
C MET A 40 6.11 1.82 5.44
N ILE A 41 7.03 1.86 4.50
CA ILE A 41 6.72 1.45 3.16
C ILE A 41 6.41 -0.05 3.11
N PHE A 42 7.21 -0.86 3.80
CA PHE A 42 6.92 -2.29 3.84
C PHE A 42 5.58 -2.57 4.50
N SER A 43 5.25 -1.82 5.54
CA SER A 43 3.97 -1.99 6.20
C SER A 43 2.82 -1.69 5.26
N VAL A 44 2.94 -0.62 4.50
CA VAL A 44 1.90 -0.25 3.56
C VAL A 44 1.77 -1.34 2.50
N MET A 45 2.89 -1.90 2.07
CA MET A 45 2.87 -2.91 1.02
C MET A 45 2.46 -4.29 1.53
N ALA A 46 2.23 -4.42 2.81
CA ALA A 46 1.80 -5.71 3.34
C ALA A 46 0.33 -6.01 3.06
N SER A 47 -0.37 -5.10 2.44
CA SER A 47 -1.80 -5.27 2.17
C SER A 47 -2.03 -5.61 0.71
N PRO A 48 -2.71 -6.71 0.42
CA PRO A 48 -3.00 -7.06 -0.97
C PRO A 48 -3.82 -5.98 -1.66
N ASN A 49 -4.71 -5.34 -0.94
CA ASN A 49 -5.52 -4.30 -1.55
C ASN A 49 -4.68 -3.13 -2.02
N ARG A 50 -3.68 -2.77 -1.24
CA ARG A 50 -2.86 -1.64 -1.63
C ARG A 50 -1.92 -2.01 -2.79
N ILE A 51 -1.46 -3.25 -2.83
CA ILE A 51 -0.67 -3.69 -3.95
C ILE A 51 -1.52 -3.68 -5.22
N ASP A 52 -2.78 -4.10 -5.11
CA ASP A 52 -3.67 -4.08 -6.25
C ASP A 52 -3.91 -2.67 -6.77
N ILE A 53 -4.07 -1.71 -5.86
CA ILE A 53 -4.25 -0.33 -6.29
C ILE A 53 -3.03 0.14 -7.08
N LEU A 54 -1.84 -0.19 -6.61
CA LEU A 54 -0.64 0.21 -7.34
C LEU A 54 -0.57 -0.49 -8.69
N ARG A 55 -0.94 -1.75 -8.76
CA ARG A 55 -0.93 -2.46 -10.02
C ARG A 55 -1.89 -1.84 -11.02
N ILE A 56 -3.07 -1.48 -10.54
CA ILE A 56 -4.06 -0.88 -11.41
C ILE A 56 -3.57 0.45 -11.96
N LEU A 57 -3.02 1.28 -11.10
CA LEU A 57 -2.51 2.56 -11.55
C LEU A 57 -1.32 2.40 -12.50
N ASN A 58 -0.49 1.42 -12.24
CA ASN A 58 0.66 1.19 -13.10
C ASN A 58 0.22 0.71 -14.48
N SER A 59 -0.85 -0.03 -14.54
CA SER A 59 -1.31 -0.60 -15.78
C SER A 59 -2.23 0.34 -16.55
N LYS A 60 -3.11 1.05 -15.86
CA LYS A 60 -4.11 1.87 -16.53
C LYS A 60 -3.75 3.33 -16.64
N GLY A 61 -2.78 3.78 -15.88
CA GLY A 61 -2.44 5.20 -15.90
C GLY A 61 -3.32 5.99 -14.96
N PRO A 62 -3.39 7.28 -15.17
CA PRO A 62 -4.15 8.13 -14.24
C PRO A 62 -5.62 7.78 -14.22
N LEU A 63 -6.18 7.70 -13.04
CA LEU A 63 -7.59 7.35 -12.86
C LEU A 63 -8.24 8.25 -11.84
N THR A 64 -9.52 8.50 -12.03
CA THR A 64 -10.26 9.26 -11.02
C THR A 64 -10.51 8.38 -9.81
N TYR A 65 -10.94 9.01 -8.74
CA TYR A 65 -11.22 8.27 -7.51
C TYR A 65 -12.25 7.16 -7.77
N SER A 66 -13.32 7.48 -8.47
CA SER A 66 -14.36 6.50 -8.72
C SER A 66 -13.88 5.35 -9.58
N GLU A 67 -13.11 5.68 -10.59
CA GLU A 67 -12.60 4.64 -11.47
C GLU A 67 -11.68 3.70 -10.71
N LEU A 68 -10.78 4.27 -9.93
CA LEU A 68 -9.84 3.48 -9.18
C LEU A 68 -10.55 2.62 -8.14
N LYS A 69 -11.50 3.20 -7.44
CA LYS A 69 -12.25 2.48 -6.42
C LYS A 69 -12.97 1.28 -7.04
N SER A 70 -13.59 1.50 -8.17
CA SER A 70 -14.32 0.43 -8.83
C SER A 70 -13.40 -0.67 -9.33
N LEU A 71 -12.30 -0.28 -9.98
CA LEU A 71 -11.37 -1.26 -10.49
C LEU A 71 -10.70 -2.06 -9.39
N ALA A 72 -10.53 -1.44 -8.25
CA ALA A 72 -9.91 -2.13 -7.11
C ALA A 72 -10.90 -3.05 -6.38
N GLY A 73 -12.14 -3.08 -6.82
CA GLY A 73 -13.09 -4.01 -6.24
C GLY A 73 -13.94 -3.47 -5.12
N PHE A 74 -13.81 -2.20 -4.79
CA PHE A 74 -14.60 -1.60 -3.70
C PHE A 74 -15.81 -0.95 -4.30
N LYS A 75 -16.77 -1.76 -4.69
CA LYS A 75 -17.89 -1.22 -5.46
C LYS A 75 -19.06 -0.72 -4.66
N SER A 76 -19.23 -1.18 -3.46
CA SER A 76 -20.41 -0.78 -2.71
C SER A 76 -20.12 0.46 -1.89
N LYS A 77 -21.17 1.15 -1.49
CA LYS A 77 -21.00 2.29 -0.67
C LYS A 77 -20.40 1.93 0.66
N LYS A 78 -20.69 0.76 1.15
CA LYS A 78 -20.16 0.36 2.40
C LYS A 78 -18.66 0.24 2.38
N GLU A 79 -18.08 0.02 1.22
CA GLU A 79 -16.64 -0.16 1.14
C GLU A 79 -15.88 1.11 0.89
N SER A 80 -16.58 2.23 0.79
CA SER A 80 -15.90 3.49 0.50
C SER A 80 -14.88 3.87 1.55
N GLY A 81 -15.20 3.64 2.80
CA GLY A 81 -14.26 3.99 3.85
C GLY A 81 -13.00 3.15 3.81
N LYS A 82 -13.15 1.89 3.47
CA LYS A 82 -11.98 1.02 3.37
C LYS A 82 -11.10 1.45 2.22
N PHE A 83 -11.71 1.74 1.09
CA PHE A 83 -10.92 2.16 -0.05
C PHE A 83 -10.19 3.47 0.25
N ALA A 84 -10.89 4.41 0.84
CA ALA A 84 -10.27 5.69 1.17
C ALA A 84 -9.11 5.50 2.13
N TYR A 85 -9.26 4.58 3.06
CA TYR A 85 -8.20 4.30 4.02
C TYR A 85 -6.95 3.77 3.31
N HIS A 86 -7.12 2.82 2.42
CA HIS A 86 -5.98 2.25 1.69
C HIS A 86 -5.33 3.30 0.79
N LEU A 87 -6.14 4.08 0.10
CA LEU A 87 -5.60 5.11 -0.78
C LEU A 87 -4.83 6.15 0.01
N ARG A 88 -5.35 6.53 1.18
CA ARG A 88 -4.67 7.51 1.99
C ARG A 88 -3.32 7.01 2.47
N LYS A 89 -3.22 5.73 2.79
CA LYS A 89 -1.94 5.16 3.19
C LYS A 89 -0.92 5.25 2.07
N LEU A 90 -1.36 4.99 0.86
CA LEU A 90 -0.46 5.07 -0.29
C LEU A 90 -0.05 6.52 -0.56
N LEU A 91 -0.97 7.44 -0.43
CA LEU A 91 -0.65 8.84 -0.63
C LEU A 91 0.34 9.32 0.42
N ARG A 92 0.16 8.91 1.65
CA ARG A 92 1.05 9.34 2.70
C ARG A 92 2.48 8.92 2.49
N GLN A 93 2.69 7.75 1.91
CA GLN A 93 4.04 7.29 1.67
C GLN A 93 4.55 7.71 0.30
N SER A 94 3.81 8.55 -0.39
CA SER A 94 4.21 9.07 -1.71
C SER A 94 4.34 7.96 -2.75
N LEU A 95 3.60 6.90 -2.59
CA LEU A 95 3.57 5.85 -3.60
C LEU A 95 2.55 6.17 -4.68
N VAL A 96 1.58 7.01 -4.33
CA VAL A 96 0.56 7.47 -5.25
C VAL A 96 0.50 8.99 -5.10
N ALA A 97 0.19 9.68 -6.16
CA ALA A 97 0.06 11.14 -6.13
C ALA A 97 -1.28 11.52 -6.74
N LEU A 98 -1.79 12.63 -6.29
CA LEU A 98 -3.04 13.15 -6.82
C LEU A 98 -2.76 14.41 -7.63
N ASN A 99 -3.17 14.40 -8.88
CA ASN A 99 -3.11 15.60 -9.69
C ASN A 99 -4.41 16.35 -9.41
N LYS A 100 -4.30 17.44 -8.66
CA LYS A 100 -5.48 18.12 -8.22
C LYS A 100 -6.26 18.81 -9.32
N SER A 101 -5.60 19.26 -10.34
CA SER A 101 -6.32 19.96 -11.41
C SER A 101 -7.12 18.96 -12.23
N GLU A 102 -6.61 17.76 -12.45
CA GLU A 102 -7.36 16.77 -13.21
C GLU A 102 -8.14 15.83 -12.30
N ARG A 103 -7.88 15.90 -11.02
CA ARG A 103 -8.53 15.01 -10.07
C ARG A 103 -8.28 13.55 -10.39
N ARG A 104 -7.07 13.24 -10.79
CA ARG A 104 -6.70 11.87 -11.11
C ARG A 104 -5.51 11.44 -10.28
N TYR A 105 -5.51 10.16 -9.95
CA TYR A 105 -4.43 9.59 -9.14
C TYR A 105 -3.47 8.88 -10.07
N THR A 106 -2.19 8.96 -9.76
CA THR A 106 -1.15 8.29 -10.54
C THR A 106 -0.20 7.58 -9.62
N ILE A 107 0.48 6.58 -10.14
CA ILE A 107 1.52 5.92 -9.36
C ILE A 107 2.78 6.75 -9.52
N THR A 108 3.51 6.95 -8.45
CA THR A 108 4.74 7.74 -8.49
C THR A 108 5.90 6.85 -8.92
N ASN A 109 7.06 7.46 -9.17
CA ASN A 109 8.23 6.66 -9.46
C ASN A 109 8.60 5.77 -8.30
N LEU A 110 8.43 6.28 -7.08
CA LEU A 110 8.69 5.45 -5.91
C LEU A 110 7.69 4.29 -5.86
N GLY A 111 6.43 4.56 -6.19
CA GLY A 111 5.44 3.51 -6.24
C GLY A 111 5.79 2.43 -7.25
N LYS A 112 6.30 2.84 -8.41
CA LYS A 112 6.72 1.88 -9.41
C LYS A 112 7.88 1.04 -8.94
N LEU A 113 8.83 1.68 -8.27
CA LEU A 113 9.97 0.95 -7.73
C LEU A 113 9.52 -0.09 -6.72
N VAL A 114 8.67 0.32 -5.80
CA VAL A 114 8.23 -0.58 -4.76
C VAL A 114 7.43 -1.74 -5.35
N LEU A 115 6.59 -1.46 -6.33
CA LEU A 115 5.82 -2.50 -6.98
C LEU A 115 6.75 -3.47 -7.72
N SER A 116 7.77 -2.95 -8.36
CA SER A 116 8.73 -3.78 -9.06
C SER A 116 9.50 -4.67 -8.09
N LEU A 117 9.90 -4.11 -6.96
CA LEU A 117 10.59 -4.89 -5.95
C LEU A 117 9.70 -5.99 -5.38
N ALA A 118 8.45 -5.69 -5.19
CA ALA A 118 7.52 -6.71 -4.70
C ALA A 118 7.43 -7.86 -5.68
N ARG A 119 7.38 -7.55 -6.96
CA ARG A 119 7.34 -8.60 -7.96
C ARG A 119 8.63 -9.40 -7.99
N GLN A 120 9.76 -8.73 -7.88
CA GLN A 120 11.03 -9.41 -7.87
C GLN A 120 11.17 -10.32 -6.66
N ILE A 121 10.70 -9.88 -5.52
CA ILE A 121 10.75 -10.70 -4.31
C ILE A 121 9.89 -11.94 -4.52
N GLU A 122 8.73 -11.76 -5.10
CA GLU A 122 7.83 -12.87 -5.32
C GLU A 122 8.44 -13.88 -6.28
N GLU A 123 9.00 -13.40 -7.37
CA GLU A 123 9.62 -14.28 -8.35
C GLU A 123 10.80 -15.04 -7.76
N ARG A 124 11.62 -14.32 -7.01
CA ARG A 124 12.80 -14.96 -6.43
C ARG A 124 12.39 -15.99 -5.37
N SER A 125 11.35 -15.69 -4.62
CA SER A 125 10.86 -16.62 -3.63
C SER A 125 10.38 -17.91 -4.26
N ILE A 126 9.70 -17.81 -5.38
CA ILE A 126 9.22 -18.98 -6.06
C ILE A 126 10.38 -19.80 -6.59
N ILE A 127 11.35 -19.14 -7.21
CA ILE A 127 12.50 -19.82 -7.76
C ILE A 127 13.28 -20.53 -6.67
N GLU A 128 13.47 -19.88 -5.55
CA GLU A 128 14.24 -20.49 -4.49
C GLU A 128 13.52 -21.64 -3.85
N ARG A 129 12.25 -21.52 -3.70
CA ARG A 129 11.49 -22.63 -3.16
C ARG A 129 11.52 -23.80 -4.10
N TRP A 130 11.43 -23.51 -5.40
CA TRP A 130 11.48 -24.53 -6.39
C TRP A 130 12.85 -25.20 -6.39
N GLY A 131 13.90 -24.41 -6.26
CA GLY A 131 15.25 -24.94 -6.20
C GLY A 131 15.48 -25.84 -5.02
N LEU A 132 14.98 -25.44 -3.86
CA LEU A 132 15.14 -26.23 -2.69
C LEU A 132 14.38 -27.56 -2.85
N TYR A 133 13.22 -27.49 -3.42
CA TYR A 133 12.39 -28.65 -3.59
C TYR A 133 13.08 -29.62 -4.54
N ASN A 134 13.65 -29.12 -5.60
CA ASN A 134 14.27 -29.99 -6.56
C ASN A 134 15.66 -30.43 -6.19
N ALA A 135 16.26 -29.81 -5.26
CA ALA A 135 17.61 -30.19 -4.86
C ALA A 135 17.61 -31.39 -3.94
N SER A 136 16.51 -31.72 -3.36
CA SER A 136 16.51 -32.87 -2.52
C SER A 136 16.11 -34.11 -3.32
#